data_e0c08125b6fc4c94aafc19697d190ecf
#
_entry.id   e0c08125b6fc4c94aafc19697d190ecf
#
_cell.length_a   1.000
_cell.length_b   1.000
_cell.length_c   1.000
_cell.angle_alpha   90.00
_cell.angle_beta   90.00
_cell.angle_gamma   90.00
#
_symmetry.space_group_name_H-M   'P 1'
#
loop_
_entity.id
_entity.type
_entity.pdbx_description
1 polymer ?
#
loop_
_entity_poly.entity_id
_entity_poly.type
_entity_poly.pdbx_seq_one_letter_code
_entity_poly.pdbx_strand_id
1 'polypeptide(L)'
;MSWLSSHRFGASECRRLSRAETGEATKDRRYRLRDNYSRFYLKCIRPVSRIIDEGSYAFHSLDQFAEWDAIMGLAFENLIVNNYRELLSPLHMDRALVVSAAPFRRVASAKTGLKGVQVDLLVQTRMSVCIVEIKRRREIGREIVAEISEKCERLPVRSGVSLRTALVYDGELAPSVEADGYIDSIIPARRLLGL
;
A
#
# COMPACT_ATOMS: atom_id res chain seq x y z
N MET A 1 7.30 -8.23 36.19
CA MET A 1 5.91 -8.65 35.91
C MET A 1 5.68 -8.65 34.42
N SER A 2 5.44 -9.84 33.91
CA SER A 2 5.52 -10.19 32.48
C SER A 2 4.23 -9.77 31.74
N TRP A 3 4.31 -8.71 30.98
CA TRP A 3 3.22 -8.26 30.08
C TRP A 3 3.38 -8.70 28.62
N LEU A 4 4.30 -9.63 28.36
CA LEU A 4 4.71 -10.01 26.99
C LEU A 4 4.14 -11.34 26.49
N SER A 5 3.14 -11.94 27.14
CA SER A 5 2.78 -13.31 26.81
C SER A 5 1.37 -13.54 26.27
N SER A 6 0.77 -12.68 25.45
CA SER A 6 -0.42 -13.12 24.70
C SER A 6 -0.88 -12.28 23.50
N HIS A 7 -0.11 -11.32 23.04
CA HIS A 7 -0.49 -10.65 21.79
C HIS A 7 0.14 -11.42 20.62
N ARG A 8 -0.65 -12.25 19.96
CA ARG A 8 -0.32 -12.76 18.63
C ARG A 8 -0.17 -11.54 17.72
N PHE A 9 1.06 -11.16 17.42
CA PHE A 9 1.36 -10.15 16.41
C PHE A 9 0.68 -10.58 15.12
N GLY A 10 -0.34 -9.81 14.70
CA GLY A 10 -1.07 -10.08 13.48
C GLY A 10 -0.21 -9.82 12.25
N ALA A 11 0.67 -10.77 11.92
CA ALA A 11 1.33 -10.77 10.62
C ALA A 11 0.30 -11.18 9.57
N SER A 12 -0.09 -10.26 8.69
CA SER A 12 -0.91 -10.62 7.55
C SER A 12 -0.03 -11.20 6.46
N GLU A 13 -0.39 -12.40 6.02
CA GLU A 13 0.22 -13.04 4.86
C GLU A 13 -0.10 -12.21 3.61
N CYS A 14 0.91 -11.64 2.99
CA CYS A 14 0.77 -11.04 1.68
C CYS A 14 0.74 -12.18 0.66
N ARG A 15 -0.45 -12.62 0.26
CA ARG A 15 -0.58 -13.58 -0.84
C ARG A 15 -0.11 -12.89 -2.11
N ARG A 16 0.91 -13.44 -2.75
CA ARG A 16 1.17 -13.13 -4.15
C ARG A 16 -0.11 -13.42 -4.93
N LEU A 17 -0.45 -12.49 -5.80
CA LEU A 17 -1.36 -12.82 -6.88
C LEU A 17 -0.84 -14.08 -7.55
N SER A 18 -1.65 -15.10 -7.52
CA SER A 18 -1.52 -16.21 -8.43
C SER A 18 -1.29 -15.64 -9.83
N ARG A 19 -0.39 -16.27 -10.60
CA ARG A 19 -0.22 -15.95 -12.01
C ARG A 19 -1.58 -15.65 -12.60
N ALA A 20 -1.74 -14.48 -13.21
CA ALA A 20 -2.98 -14.11 -13.89
C ALA A 20 -3.38 -15.15 -14.96
N GLU A 21 -2.50 -16.10 -15.27
CA GLU A 21 -2.66 -17.15 -16.27
C GLU A 21 -3.15 -18.50 -15.71
N THR A 22 -2.83 -18.89 -14.47
CA THR A 22 -3.11 -20.26 -14.01
C THR A 22 -3.86 -20.38 -12.69
N GLY A 23 -4.04 -19.30 -11.95
CA GLY A 23 -4.72 -19.36 -10.64
C GLY A 23 -3.91 -20.06 -9.54
N GLU A 24 -2.71 -20.57 -9.82
CA GLU A 24 -1.88 -21.28 -8.84
C GLU A 24 -1.17 -20.32 -7.88
N ALA A 25 -1.31 -20.56 -6.59
CA ALA A 25 -0.59 -19.81 -5.55
C ALA A 25 0.92 -20.07 -5.68
N THR A 26 1.72 -19.01 -5.85
CA THR A 26 3.18 -19.14 -5.87
C THR A 26 3.71 -19.52 -4.50
N LYS A 27 4.78 -20.35 -4.45
CA LYS A 27 5.42 -20.83 -3.20
C LYS A 27 6.06 -19.73 -2.34
N ASP A 28 6.18 -18.52 -2.86
CA ASP A 28 6.88 -17.41 -2.22
C ASP A 28 5.89 -16.58 -1.38
N ARG A 29 5.84 -16.87 -0.09
CA ARG A 29 5.00 -16.17 0.88
C ARG A 29 5.79 -15.02 1.49
N ARG A 30 5.20 -13.83 1.49
CA ARG A 30 5.76 -12.68 2.21
C ARG A 30 4.84 -12.29 3.34
N TYR A 31 5.44 -12.00 4.47
CA TYR A 31 4.73 -11.51 5.64
C TYR A 31 4.84 -9.99 5.68
N ARG A 32 3.72 -9.35 5.97
CA ARG A 32 3.64 -7.92 6.22
C ARG A 32 3.17 -7.69 7.64
N LEU A 33 3.86 -6.83 8.38
CA LEU A 33 3.40 -6.42 9.69
C LEU A 33 2.14 -5.57 9.53
N ARG A 34 1.01 -6.12 9.91
CA ARG A 34 -0.31 -5.49 9.75
C ARG A 34 -0.53 -4.37 10.77
N ASP A 35 0.03 -4.52 11.95
CA ASP A 35 -0.14 -3.57 13.04
C ASP A 35 0.85 -2.41 12.92
N ASN A 36 0.30 -1.20 12.76
CA ASN A 36 1.08 0.02 12.64
C ASN A 36 1.77 0.40 13.95
N TYR A 37 1.14 0.11 15.10
CA TYR A 37 1.75 0.39 16.39
C TYR A 37 3.01 -0.44 16.62
N SER A 38 2.96 -1.73 16.33
CA SER A 38 4.14 -2.60 16.44
C SER A 38 5.31 -2.09 15.58
N ARG A 39 5.03 -1.59 14.38
CA ARG A 39 6.06 -0.99 13.53
C ARG A 39 6.64 0.27 14.15
N PHE A 40 5.79 1.17 14.61
CA PHE A 40 6.21 2.38 15.31
C PHE A 40 7.02 2.06 16.56
N TYR A 41 6.55 1.14 17.38
CA TYR A 41 7.26 0.69 18.57
C TYR A 41 8.67 0.17 18.25
N LEU A 42 8.78 -0.75 17.30
CA LEU A 42 10.06 -1.35 16.95
C LEU A 42 11.06 -0.35 16.35
N LYS A 43 10.57 0.65 15.62
CA LYS A 43 11.41 1.66 14.96
C LYS A 43 11.72 2.86 15.84
N CYS A 44 10.75 3.34 16.62
CA CYS A 44 10.86 4.60 17.35
C CYS A 44 11.04 4.44 18.85
N ILE A 45 10.35 3.47 19.46
CA ILE A 45 10.33 3.34 20.93
C ILE A 45 11.42 2.39 21.42
N ARG A 46 11.49 1.18 20.83
CA ARG A 46 12.44 0.15 21.29
C ARG A 46 13.90 0.60 21.34
N PRO A 47 14.44 1.36 20.36
CA PRO A 47 15.82 1.82 20.39
C PRO A 47 16.16 2.72 21.58
N VAL A 48 15.15 3.45 22.11
CA VAL A 48 15.29 4.40 23.20
C VAL A 48 14.61 3.96 24.50
N SER A 49 14.10 2.73 24.56
CA SER A 49 13.33 2.21 25.71
C SER A 49 14.07 2.35 27.04
N ARG A 50 15.40 2.07 27.06
CA ARG A 50 16.20 2.21 28.28
C ARG A 50 16.22 3.65 28.80
N ILE A 51 16.37 4.64 27.92
CA ILE A 51 16.40 6.07 28.28
C ILE A 51 15.00 6.50 28.78
N ILE A 52 13.93 5.95 28.20
CA ILE A 52 12.56 6.17 28.67
C ILE A 52 12.37 5.58 30.07
N ASP A 53 12.81 4.34 30.31
CA ASP A 53 12.68 3.63 31.60
C ASP A 53 13.48 4.34 32.70
N GLU A 54 14.62 4.94 32.36
CA GLU A 54 15.45 5.76 33.25
C GLU A 54 14.86 7.17 33.50
N GLY A 55 13.76 7.55 32.84
CA GLY A 55 13.11 8.85 32.98
C GLY A 55 13.90 10.02 32.38
N SER A 56 14.93 9.74 31.58
CA SER A 56 15.82 10.76 31.00
C SER A 56 15.52 11.05 29.50
N TYR A 57 14.49 10.44 28.93
CA TYR A 57 14.10 10.70 27.55
C TYR A 57 13.41 12.05 27.41
N ALA A 58 14.00 12.94 26.61
CA ALA A 58 13.41 14.22 26.26
C ALA A 58 12.83 14.15 24.83
N PHE A 59 11.52 14.27 24.71
CA PHE A 59 10.85 14.43 23.42
C PHE A 59 10.69 15.91 23.10
N HIS A 60 11.21 16.36 21.98
CA HIS A 60 11.09 17.75 21.54
C HIS A 60 10.18 17.90 20.33
N SER A 61 10.34 17.04 19.31
CA SER A 61 9.52 17.09 18.11
C SER A 61 9.55 15.74 17.36
N LEU A 62 8.66 15.56 16.39
CA LEU A 62 8.63 14.37 15.53
C LEU A 62 9.86 14.27 14.62
N ASP A 63 10.54 15.41 14.34
CA ASP A 63 11.75 15.44 13.50
C ASP A 63 12.93 14.69 14.13
N GLN A 64 12.85 14.38 15.44
CA GLN A 64 13.82 13.52 16.12
C GLN A 64 13.81 12.08 15.61
N PHE A 65 12.69 11.63 15.06
CA PHE A 65 12.61 10.29 14.52
C PHE A 65 13.17 10.27 13.11
N ALA A 66 14.35 9.69 12.95
CA ALA A 66 14.87 9.40 11.64
C ALA A 66 13.83 8.60 10.83
N GLU A 67 13.66 8.93 9.57
CA GLU A 67 12.71 8.25 8.67
C GLU A 67 11.22 8.42 9.04
N TRP A 68 10.85 9.46 9.82
CA TRP A 68 9.45 9.67 10.22
C TRP A 68 8.47 9.62 9.04
N ASP A 69 8.77 10.32 7.95
CA ASP A 69 7.92 10.33 6.76
C ASP A 69 7.80 8.95 6.11
N ALA A 70 8.88 8.17 6.09
CA ALA A 70 8.87 6.81 5.59
C ALA A 70 8.01 5.88 6.47
N ILE A 71 8.11 6.04 7.80
CA ILE A 71 7.31 5.28 8.78
C ILE A 71 5.82 5.60 8.58
N MET A 72 5.48 6.88 8.46
CA MET A 72 4.11 7.33 8.28
C MET A 72 3.56 6.97 6.90
N GLY A 73 4.37 7.01 5.85
CA GLY A 73 4.00 6.54 4.52
C GLY A 73 3.63 5.06 4.52
N LEU A 74 4.45 4.22 5.15
CA LEU A 74 4.17 2.79 5.30
C LEU A 74 2.96 2.51 6.21
N ALA A 75 2.74 3.33 7.26
CA ALA A 75 1.57 3.23 8.12
C ALA A 75 0.29 3.57 7.36
N PHE A 76 0.34 4.61 6.53
CA PHE A 76 -0.76 5.01 5.65
C PHE A 76 -1.07 3.93 4.62
N GLU A 77 -0.07 3.40 3.92
CA GLU A 77 -0.24 2.28 3.00
C GLU A 77 -0.90 1.06 3.68
N ASN A 78 -0.45 0.72 4.91
CA ASN A 78 -1.06 -0.34 5.71
C ASN A 78 -2.52 -0.06 6.06
N LEU A 79 -2.84 1.17 6.45
CA LEU A 79 -4.18 1.59 6.79
C LEU A 79 -5.12 1.35 5.60
N ILE A 80 -4.73 1.83 4.42
CA ILE A 80 -5.53 1.70 3.20
C ILE A 80 -5.68 0.23 2.79
N VAL A 81 -4.59 -0.54 2.75
CA VAL A 81 -4.61 -1.95 2.38
C VAL A 81 -5.47 -2.79 3.34
N ASN A 82 -5.39 -2.52 4.65
CA ASN A 82 -6.18 -3.25 5.64
C ASN A 82 -7.69 -2.93 5.54
N ASN A 83 -8.03 -1.75 5.05
CA ASN A 83 -9.40 -1.26 4.90
C ASN A 83 -9.82 -1.14 3.42
N TYR A 84 -9.24 -1.96 2.53
CA TYR A 84 -9.51 -1.88 1.08
C TYR A 84 -11.00 -1.92 0.72
N ARG A 85 -11.84 -2.48 1.58
CA ARG A 85 -13.29 -2.58 1.34
C ARG A 85 -13.95 -1.20 1.24
N GLU A 86 -13.43 -0.22 1.94
CA GLU A 86 -13.90 1.17 1.90
C GLU A 86 -13.56 1.86 0.57
N LEU A 87 -12.55 1.32 -0.14
CA LEU A 87 -12.21 1.80 -1.48
C LEU A 87 -13.17 1.32 -2.56
N LEU A 88 -13.89 0.21 -2.36
CA LEU A 88 -14.64 -0.42 -3.44
C LEU A 88 -15.73 0.50 -4.00
N SER A 89 -16.41 1.25 -3.14
CA SER A 89 -17.42 2.24 -3.57
C SER A 89 -16.80 3.39 -4.37
N PRO A 90 -15.76 4.10 -3.89
CA PRO A 90 -15.07 5.13 -4.70
C PRO A 90 -14.43 4.61 -5.99
N LEU A 91 -14.05 3.32 -6.03
CA LEU A 91 -13.53 2.67 -7.23
C LEU A 91 -14.63 2.20 -8.18
N HIS A 92 -15.91 2.38 -7.82
CA HIS A 92 -17.05 1.86 -8.58
C HIS A 92 -16.95 0.35 -8.84
N MET A 93 -16.54 -0.40 -7.80
CA MET A 93 -16.41 -1.84 -7.84
C MET A 93 -17.42 -2.52 -6.91
N ASP A 94 -18.18 -3.46 -7.44
CA ASP A 94 -19.08 -4.28 -6.63
C ASP A 94 -18.27 -5.27 -5.80
N ARG A 95 -18.49 -5.24 -4.48
CA ARG A 95 -17.83 -6.14 -3.52
C ARG A 95 -18.05 -7.62 -3.85
N ALA A 96 -19.21 -7.96 -4.36
CA ALA A 96 -19.55 -9.34 -4.73
C ALA A 96 -18.72 -9.88 -5.90
N LEU A 97 -18.18 -8.98 -6.74
CA LEU A 97 -17.38 -9.34 -7.89
C LEU A 97 -15.88 -9.39 -7.60
N VAL A 98 -15.42 -8.90 -6.44
CA VAL A 98 -14.00 -8.88 -6.08
C VAL A 98 -13.53 -10.29 -5.76
N VAL A 99 -12.59 -10.78 -6.58
CA VAL A 99 -11.93 -12.08 -6.42
C VAL A 99 -10.72 -11.99 -5.51
N SER A 100 -9.96 -10.88 -5.62
CA SER A 100 -8.75 -10.64 -4.84
C SER A 100 -8.50 -9.16 -4.64
N ALA A 101 -7.99 -8.80 -3.46
CA ALA A 101 -7.47 -7.46 -3.16
C ALA A 101 -6.25 -7.63 -2.25
N ALA A 102 -5.06 -7.36 -2.78
CA ALA A 102 -3.80 -7.56 -2.07
C ALA A 102 -2.66 -6.73 -2.71
N PRO A 103 -1.62 -6.39 -1.95
CA PRO A 103 -0.38 -5.89 -2.52
C PRO A 103 0.22 -6.88 -3.52
N PHE A 104 0.80 -6.34 -4.59
CA PHE A 104 1.44 -7.15 -5.62
C PHE A 104 2.90 -6.78 -5.82
N ARG A 105 3.76 -7.78 -5.97
CA ARG A 105 5.15 -7.56 -6.33
C ARG A 105 5.67 -8.68 -7.21
N ARG A 106 6.34 -8.31 -8.29
CA ARG A 106 7.15 -9.19 -9.11
C ARG A 106 8.60 -8.69 -9.10
N VAL A 107 9.53 -9.57 -8.82
CA VAL A 107 10.96 -9.27 -8.93
C VAL A 107 11.37 -9.34 -10.40
N ALA A 108 12.29 -8.47 -10.82
CA ALA A 108 12.88 -8.56 -12.14
C ALA A 108 13.56 -9.92 -12.34
N SER A 109 13.46 -10.46 -13.55
CA SER A 109 14.09 -11.73 -13.91
C SER A 109 14.87 -11.57 -15.20
N ALA A 110 16.19 -11.65 -15.11
CA ALA A 110 17.05 -11.63 -16.28
C ALA A 110 16.76 -12.82 -17.23
N LYS A 111 16.35 -13.96 -16.68
CA LYS A 111 16.05 -15.18 -17.44
C LYS A 111 14.82 -15.02 -18.37
N THR A 112 13.84 -14.22 -17.96
CA THR A 112 12.61 -14.01 -18.72
C THR A 112 12.50 -12.62 -19.33
N GLY A 113 13.48 -11.73 -19.11
CA GLY A 113 13.47 -10.34 -19.55
C GLY A 113 12.40 -9.47 -18.83
N LEU A 114 11.68 -10.03 -17.87
CA LEU A 114 10.60 -9.32 -17.19
C LEU A 114 11.15 -8.29 -16.20
N LYS A 115 10.68 -7.06 -16.33
CA LYS A 115 10.96 -5.99 -15.38
C LYS A 115 10.22 -6.21 -14.06
N GLY A 116 10.84 -5.82 -12.94
CA GLY A 116 10.18 -5.81 -11.64
C GLY A 116 9.00 -4.82 -11.61
N VAL A 117 7.98 -5.13 -10.81
CA VAL A 117 6.86 -4.22 -10.55
C VAL A 117 6.35 -4.43 -9.13
N GLN A 118 6.03 -3.34 -8.46
CA GLN A 118 5.39 -3.33 -7.15
C GLN A 118 4.14 -2.44 -7.24
N VAL A 119 3.02 -2.98 -6.78
CA VAL A 119 1.73 -2.29 -6.69
C VAL A 119 1.28 -2.34 -5.25
N ASP A 120 0.92 -1.20 -4.68
CA ASP A 120 0.58 -1.12 -3.25
C ASP A 120 -0.69 -1.90 -2.94
N LEU A 121 -1.70 -1.80 -3.81
CA LEU A 121 -2.89 -2.62 -3.74
C LEU A 121 -3.41 -2.93 -5.16
N LEU A 122 -3.60 -4.20 -5.44
CA LEU A 122 -4.22 -4.66 -6.67
C LEU A 122 -5.58 -5.26 -6.36
N VAL A 123 -6.65 -4.67 -6.90
CA VAL A 123 -8.02 -5.17 -6.76
C VAL A 123 -8.42 -5.85 -8.04
N GLN A 124 -8.87 -7.09 -7.94
CA GLN A 124 -9.20 -7.92 -9.09
C GLN A 124 -10.64 -8.40 -9.07
N THR A 125 -11.26 -8.32 -10.21
CA THR A 125 -12.49 -9.04 -10.55
C THR A 125 -12.19 -10.06 -11.68
N ARG A 126 -13.19 -10.77 -12.16
CA ARG A 126 -13.01 -11.63 -13.34
C ARG A 126 -12.75 -10.85 -14.62
N MET A 127 -13.25 -9.61 -14.71
CA MET A 127 -13.26 -8.80 -15.93
C MET A 127 -12.39 -7.55 -15.85
N SER A 128 -11.88 -7.21 -14.66
CA SER A 128 -11.07 -6.00 -14.46
C SER A 128 -10.00 -6.20 -13.39
N VAL A 129 -8.91 -5.47 -13.57
CA VAL A 129 -7.83 -5.31 -12.60
C VAL A 129 -7.67 -3.81 -12.35
N CYS A 130 -7.69 -3.39 -11.09
CA CYS A 130 -7.44 -2.01 -10.70
C CYS A 130 -6.11 -1.92 -9.95
N ILE A 131 -5.17 -1.15 -10.49
CA ILE A 131 -3.94 -0.74 -9.81
C ILE A 131 -4.28 0.44 -8.91
N VAL A 132 -4.10 0.28 -7.61
CA VAL A 132 -4.27 1.35 -6.63
C VAL A 132 -2.90 1.74 -6.11
N GLU A 133 -2.48 2.95 -6.43
CA GLU A 133 -1.30 3.58 -5.87
C GLU A 133 -1.68 4.34 -4.61
N ILE A 134 -0.85 4.24 -3.57
CA ILE A 134 -1.13 4.86 -2.27
C ILE A 134 0.03 5.81 -1.94
N LYS A 135 -0.26 7.10 -1.82
CA LYS A 135 0.76 8.14 -1.56
C LYS A 135 0.40 8.99 -0.36
N ARG A 136 1.36 9.15 0.54
CA ARG A 136 1.33 10.16 1.58
C ARG A 136 2.54 11.07 1.41
N ARG A 137 2.31 12.28 0.93
CA ARG A 137 3.32 13.32 0.71
C ARG A 137 2.68 14.68 0.92
N ARG A 138 3.48 15.68 1.28
CA ARG A 138 3.01 17.06 1.39
C ARG A 138 2.40 17.54 0.08
N GLU A 139 3.08 17.26 -1.03
CA GLU A 139 2.65 17.59 -2.38
C GLU A 139 2.85 16.40 -3.32
N ILE A 140 1.88 16.16 -4.19
CA ILE A 140 1.87 15.08 -5.19
C ILE A 140 1.74 15.73 -6.56
N GLY A 141 2.83 15.70 -7.31
CA GLY A 141 2.93 16.29 -8.63
C GLY A 141 2.63 15.29 -9.76
N ARG A 142 2.83 15.76 -10.99
CA ARG A 142 2.54 14.99 -12.20
C ARG A 142 3.37 13.72 -12.37
N GLU A 143 4.48 13.61 -11.66
CA GLU A 143 5.33 12.41 -11.67
C GLU A 143 4.57 11.13 -11.28
N ILE A 144 3.47 11.28 -10.50
CA ILE A 144 2.66 10.12 -10.11
C ILE A 144 1.99 9.43 -11.31
N VAL A 145 1.64 10.19 -12.33
CA VAL A 145 1.04 9.65 -13.56
C VAL A 145 2.03 8.72 -14.26
N ALA A 146 3.29 9.15 -14.39
CA ALA A 146 4.36 8.33 -14.98
C ALA A 146 4.64 7.07 -14.14
N GLU A 147 4.65 7.19 -12.79
CA GLU A 147 4.83 6.04 -11.90
C GLU A 147 3.72 4.99 -12.10
N ILE A 148 2.46 5.42 -12.19
CA ILE A 148 1.31 4.51 -12.40
C ILE A 148 1.36 3.91 -13.80
N SER A 149 1.65 4.71 -14.83
CA SER A 149 1.77 4.25 -16.22
C SER A 149 2.83 3.15 -16.36
N GLU A 150 4.01 3.35 -15.75
CA GLU A 150 5.07 2.34 -15.76
C GLU A 150 4.64 1.03 -15.08
N LYS A 151 3.86 1.11 -13.99
CA LYS A 151 3.30 -0.08 -13.33
C LYS A 151 2.30 -0.80 -14.22
N CYS A 152 1.46 -0.06 -14.95
CA CYS A 152 0.52 -0.61 -15.92
C CYS A 152 1.23 -1.38 -17.04
N GLU A 153 2.27 -0.79 -17.63
CA GLU A 153 3.05 -1.44 -18.67
C GLU A 153 3.75 -2.73 -18.21
N ARG A 154 4.16 -2.74 -16.94
CA ARG A 154 4.86 -3.89 -16.36
C ARG A 154 3.93 -4.97 -15.83
N LEU A 155 2.66 -4.69 -15.62
CA LEU A 155 1.72 -5.66 -15.08
C LEU A 155 1.17 -6.55 -16.22
N PRO A 156 1.37 -7.88 -16.16
CA PRO A 156 0.76 -8.76 -17.15
C PRO A 156 -0.75 -8.86 -16.88
N VAL A 157 -1.54 -8.33 -17.78
CA VAL A 157 -3.00 -8.43 -17.75
C VAL A 157 -3.46 -9.33 -18.90
N ARG A 158 -4.39 -10.24 -18.61
CA ARG A 158 -4.93 -11.15 -19.63
C ARG A 158 -5.74 -10.38 -20.68
N SER A 159 -5.72 -10.91 -21.90
CA SER A 159 -6.62 -10.40 -22.96
C SER A 159 -8.08 -10.48 -22.51
N GLY A 160 -8.84 -9.42 -22.78
CA GLY A 160 -10.25 -9.31 -22.40
C GLY A 160 -10.50 -8.85 -20.95
N VAL A 161 -9.44 -8.57 -20.16
CA VAL A 161 -9.56 -7.98 -18.83
C VAL A 161 -9.21 -6.50 -18.90
N SER A 162 -10.07 -5.63 -18.40
CA SER A 162 -9.81 -4.19 -18.37
C SER A 162 -8.81 -3.86 -17.26
N LEU A 163 -7.85 -2.98 -17.57
CA LEU A 163 -6.93 -2.40 -16.58
C LEU A 163 -7.43 -1.02 -16.19
N ARG A 164 -7.55 -0.77 -14.91
CA ARG A 164 -7.96 0.49 -14.31
C ARG A 164 -6.90 1.01 -13.37
N THR A 165 -6.89 2.32 -13.17
CA THR A 165 -5.92 3.02 -12.35
C THR A 165 -6.60 3.82 -11.25
N ALA A 166 -5.99 3.84 -10.06
CA ALA A 166 -6.47 4.65 -8.97
C ALA A 166 -5.32 5.21 -8.14
N LEU A 167 -5.52 6.40 -7.61
CA LEU A 167 -4.64 7.05 -6.66
C LEU A 167 -5.41 7.30 -5.36
N VAL A 168 -4.91 6.75 -4.25
CA VAL A 168 -5.36 7.10 -2.90
C VAL A 168 -4.27 7.94 -2.26
N TYR A 169 -4.62 9.14 -1.80
CA TYR A 169 -3.59 10.06 -1.34
C TYR A 169 -3.96 10.82 -0.06
N ASP A 170 -2.91 11.22 0.66
CA ASP A 170 -2.94 12.15 1.78
C ASP A 170 -1.89 13.25 1.54
N GLY A 171 -2.35 14.49 1.44
CA GLY A 171 -1.58 15.68 1.10
C GLY A 171 -2.26 16.55 0.06
N GLU A 172 -1.49 17.43 -0.57
CA GLU A 172 -1.97 18.31 -1.64
C GLU A 172 -1.71 17.68 -3.00
N LEU A 173 -2.73 17.64 -3.85
CA LEU A 173 -2.63 17.13 -5.22
C LEU A 173 -2.52 18.30 -6.20
N ALA A 174 -1.49 18.27 -7.04
CA ALA A 174 -1.33 19.27 -8.08
C ALA A 174 -2.48 19.17 -9.10
N PRO A 175 -3.09 20.30 -9.52
CA PRO A 175 -4.19 20.31 -10.50
C PRO A 175 -3.84 19.62 -11.83
N SER A 176 -2.56 19.59 -12.19
CA SER A 176 -2.06 18.90 -13.38
C SER A 176 -2.25 17.40 -13.38
N VAL A 177 -2.40 16.77 -12.19
CA VAL A 177 -2.65 15.33 -12.06
C VAL A 177 -4.08 14.99 -12.45
N GLU A 178 -5.05 15.78 -11.98
CA GLU A 178 -6.46 15.60 -12.34
C GLU A 178 -6.71 15.93 -13.82
N ALA A 179 -6.07 17.00 -14.32
CA ALA A 179 -6.19 17.44 -15.70
C ALA A 179 -5.59 16.44 -16.72
N ASP A 180 -4.68 15.58 -16.30
CA ASP A 180 -4.06 14.58 -17.19
C ASP A 180 -5.06 13.51 -17.67
N GLY A 181 -6.03 13.15 -16.83
CA GLY A 181 -7.09 12.20 -17.18
C GLY A 181 -6.63 10.73 -17.28
N TYR A 182 -5.38 10.42 -16.98
CA TYR A 182 -4.84 9.05 -17.03
C TYR A 182 -5.33 8.19 -15.85
N ILE A 183 -5.57 8.80 -14.69
CA ILE A 183 -5.96 8.08 -13.48
C ILE A 183 -7.50 8.05 -13.39
N ASP A 184 -8.09 6.85 -13.48
CA ASP A 184 -9.55 6.67 -13.50
C ASP A 184 -10.24 7.09 -12.20
N SER A 185 -9.56 6.93 -11.06
CA SER A 185 -10.11 7.28 -9.74
C SER A 185 -9.08 7.98 -8.88
N ILE A 186 -9.36 9.20 -8.47
CA ILE A 186 -8.51 9.99 -7.56
C ILE A 186 -9.26 10.17 -6.24
N ILE A 187 -8.72 9.59 -5.15
CA ILE A 187 -9.43 9.41 -3.88
C ILE A 187 -8.60 10.03 -2.76
N PRO A 188 -8.98 11.22 -2.24
CA PRO A 188 -8.34 11.76 -1.05
C PRO A 188 -8.68 10.90 0.18
N ALA A 189 -7.71 10.65 1.04
CA ALA A 189 -7.87 9.82 2.23
C ALA A 189 -9.01 10.29 3.16
N ARG A 190 -9.21 11.59 3.29
CA ARG A 190 -10.31 12.19 4.06
C ARG A 190 -11.69 11.65 3.67
N ARG A 191 -11.89 11.34 2.37
CA ARG A 191 -13.16 10.76 1.88
C ARG A 191 -13.43 9.38 2.47
N LEU A 192 -12.39 8.61 2.77
CA LEU A 192 -12.50 7.28 3.36
C LEU A 192 -12.76 7.32 4.87
N LEU A 193 -12.42 8.43 5.50
CA LEU A 193 -12.60 8.64 6.93
C LEU A 193 -13.93 9.33 7.26
N GLY A 194 -14.74 9.66 6.25
CA GLY A 194 -16.00 10.38 6.43
C GLY A 194 -15.82 11.84 6.87
N LEU A 195 -14.66 12.43 6.55
CA LEU A 195 -14.28 13.82 6.87
C LEU A 195 -14.46 14.73 5.66
#